data_e24893b599feaab705a0b5e1dd580e94
#
_entry.id   e24893b599feaab705a0b5e1dd580e94
#
_cell.length_a   1.000
_cell.length_b   1.000
_cell.length_c   1.000
_cell.angle_alpha   90.00
_cell.angle_beta   90.00
_cell.angle_gamma   90.00
#
_symmetry.space_group_name_H-M   'P 1'
#
loop_
_entity.id
_entity.type
_entity.pdbx_description
1 polymer ?
#
loop_
_entity_poly.entity_id
_entity_poly.type
_entity_poly.pdbx_seq_one_letter_code
_entity_poly.pdbx_strand_id
1 'polypeptide(L)'
;MLSRAQTVGSIVRRSGRLLVIMACWSALYYAYILAVGERQWEGAEMMVRYLVTEPVHMWYIYTAVFLYAITPLLYVFCAHATRRQYEYAMLVLFGLGSVYELMHATAMFPTLMLIAENAHLPWGVGFVLFYLLGGYLRRWSLSGAAAAVVYAMGALGAAMTVAGSLALSRGGLNELLFRYTSPNVVLTAAAFTLFFLRLRLPESRRLGEAARCTLGVYLLHPLLIMIAQHLGIWEPETLSLWIAIPLRAAAVFALSMLASLLLSRAPLLRKLVS
;
A
#
# COMPACT_ATOMS: atom_id res chain seq x y z
N MET A 1 8.90 -7.77 -11.52
CA MET A 1 8.49 -6.97 -12.70
C MET A 1 9.68 -6.30 -13.37
N LEU A 2 10.51 -5.57 -12.64
CA LEU A 2 11.72 -4.91 -13.20
C LEU A 2 12.81 -5.84 -13.71
N SER A 3 12.71 -7.15 -13.54
CA SER A 3 13.70 -8.13 -14.01
C SER A 3 13.45 -8.66 -15.43
N ARG A 4 12.34 -8.32 -16.06
CA ARG A 4 11.97 -8.75 -17.41
C ARG A 4 11.27 -7.63 -18.16
N ALA A 5 11.57 -7.52 -19.46
CA ALA A 5 10.83 -6.64 -20.36
C ALA A 5 9.33 -6.99 -20.31
N GLN A 6 8.51 -5.99 -20.22
CA GLN A 6 7.04 -6.13 -20.22
C GLN A 6 6.50 -5.64 -21.56
N THR A 7 5.65 -6.44 -22.20
CA THR A 7 4.96 -6.00 -23.42
C THR A 7 3.76 -5.12 -23.05
N VAL A 8 3.44 -4.15 -23.91
CA VAL A 8 2.26 -3.28 -23.73
C VAL A 8 0.99 -4.11 -23.55
N GLY A 9 0.81 -5.18 -24.34
CA GLY A 9 -0.36 -6.06 -24.19
C GLY A 9 -0.44 -6.75 -22.81
N SER A 10 0.70 -7.10 -22.19
CA SER A 10 0.71 -7.68 -20.85
C SER A 10 0.34 -6.66 -19.78
N ILE A 11 0.76 -5.40 -19.95
CA ILE A 11 0.43 -4.29 -19.04
C ILE A 11 -1.05 -3.98 -19.13
N VAL A 12 -1.58 -3.76 -20.33
CA VAL A 12 -3.00 -3.48 -20.55
C VAL A 12 -3.89 -4.57 -19.94
N ARG A 13 -3.53 -5.85 -20.16
CA ARG A 13 -4.27 -6.97 -19.60
C ARG A 13 -4.28 -6.98 -18.06
N ARG A 14 -3.12 -6.72 -17.43
CA ARG A 14 -3.01 -6.68 -15.96
C ARG A 14 -3.73 -5.48 -15.37
N SER A 15 -3.56 -4.30 -15.95
CA SER A 15 -4.25 -3.08 -15.52
C SER A 15 -5.76 -3.22 -15.69
N GLY A 16 -6.22 -3.69 -16.85
CA GLY A 16 -7.64 -3.93 -17.11
C GLY A 16 -8.25 -4.92 -16.13
N ARG A 17 -7.52 -6.00 -15.79
CA ARG A 17 -7.96 -6.95 -14.77
C ARG A 17 -8.13 -6.28 -13.39
N LEU A 18 -7.17 -5.47 -12.96
CA LEU A 18 -7.27 -4.76 -11.66
C LEU A 18 -8.45 -3.80 -11.64
N LEU A 19 -8.68 -3.07 -12.74
CA LEU A 19 -9.81 -2.14 -12.85
C LEU A 19 -11.16 -2.87 -12.82
N VAL A 20 -11.26 -4.04 -13.47
CA VAL A 20 -12.47 -4.88 -13.41
C VAL A 20 -12.70 -5.40 -11.98
N ILE A 21 -11.65 -5.89 -11.32
CA ILE A 21 -11.73 -6.32 -9.92
C ILE A 21 -12.21 -5.17 -9.04
N MET A 22 -11.62 -3.98 -9.20
CA MET A 22 -12.01 -2.78 -8.46
C MET A 22 -13.49 -2.45 -8.68
N ALA A 23 -13.96 -2.43 -9.93
CA ALA A 23 -15.36 -2.13 -10.24
C ALA A 23 -16.33 -3.14 -9.60
N CYS A 24 -16.01 -4.45 -9.67
CA CYS A 24 -16.84 -5.49 -9.05
C CYS A 24 -16.91 -5.35 -7.52
N TRP A 25 -15.77 -5.10 -6.87
CA TRP A 25 -15.73 -4.93 -5.43
C TRP A 25 -16.35 -3.63 -4.97
N SER A 26 -16.14 -2.52 -5.69
CA SER A 26 -16.81 -1.25 -5.41
C SER A 26 -18.34 -1.40 -5.52
N ALA A 27 -18.83 -2.13 -6.52
CA ALA A 27 -20.25 -2.42 -6.64
C ALA A 27 -20.78 -3.26 -5.47
N LEU A 28 -20.01 -4.23 -4.98
CA LEU A 28 -20.36 -5.01 -3.80
C LEU A 28 -20.42 -4.14 -2.54
N TYR A 29 -19.44 -3.26 -2.35
CA TYR A 29 -19.43 -2.30 -1.24
C TYR A 29 -20.64 -1.36 -1.30
N TYR A 30 -20.94 -0.84 -2.49
CA TYR A 30 -22.11 0.02 -2.69
C TYR A 30 -23.42 -0.70 -2.37
N ALA A 31 -23.56 -1.93 -2.86
CA ALA A 31 -24.73 -2.75 -2.54
C ALA A 31 -24.86 -3.01 -1.02
N TYR A 32 -23.76 -3.26 -0.34
CA TYR A 32 -23.74 -3.45 1.11
C TYR A 32 -24.22 -2.19 1.87
N ILE A 33 -23.68 -1.00 1.58
CA ILE A 33 -24.09 0.23 2.28
C ILE A 33 -25.54 0.62 2.00
N LEU A 34 -26.07 0.30 0.82
CA LEU A 34 -27.50 0.43 0.53
C LEU A 34 -28.34 -0.56 1.37
N ALA A 35 -27.90 -1.81 1.47
CA ALA A 35 -28.63 -2.86 2.18
C ALA A 35 -28.70 -2.62 3.70
N VAL A 36 -27.63 -2.03 4.28
CA VAL A 36 -27.62 -1.68 5.73
C VAL A 36 -28.24 -0.31 6.02
N GLY A 37 -28.67 0.42 5.00
CA GLY A 37 -29.35 1.72 5.17
C GLY A 37 -28.43 2.90 5.49
N GLU A 38 -27.10 2.73 5.37
CA GLU A 38 -26.14 3.82 5.56
C GLU A 38 -26.21 4.89 4.46
N ARG A 39 -26.74 4.50 3.30
CA ARG A 39 -26.99 5.40 2.17
C ARG A 39 -28.29 5.02 1.46
N GLN A 40 -28.92 5.99 0.82
CA GLN A 40 -30.06 5.75 -0.07
C GLN A 40 -29.63 5.72 -1.52
N TRP A 41 -30.44 5.12 -2.37
CA TRP A 41 -30.21 5.13 -3.82
C TRP A 41 -30.47 6.53 -4.39
N GLU A 42 -29.46 7.17 -4.90
CA GLU A 42 -29.48 8.54 -5.47
C GLU A 42 -29.31 8.55 -7.00
N GLY A 43 -29.43 7.40 -7.63
CA GLY A 43 -29.34 7.27 -9.09
C GLY A 43 -28.02 6.69 -9.59
N ALA A 44 -27.97 6.44 -10.90
CA ALA A 44 -26.84 5.77 -11.56
C ALA A 44 -25.54 6.62 -11.53
N GLU A 45 -25.67 7.94 -11.62
CA GLU A 45 -24.50 8.85 -11.58
C GLU A 45 -23.76 8.73 -10.23
N MET A 46 -24.49 8.75 -9.13
CA MET A 46 -23.93 8.60 -7.80
C MET A 46 -23.28 7.22 -7.61
N MET A 47 -23.90 6.18 -8.14
CA MET A 47 -23.31 4.84 -8.15
C MET A 47 -21.96 4.85 -8.90
N VAL A 48 -21.90 5.40 -10.11
CA VAL A 48 -20.65 5.47 -10.89
C VAL A 48 -19.60 6.28 -10.16
N ARG A 49 -19.99 7.41 -9.55
CA ARG A 49 -19.08 8.21 -8.73
C ARG A 49 -18.52 7.39 -7.57
N TYR A 50 -19.37 6.68 -6.83
CA TYR A 50 -18.94 5.81 -5.74
C TYR A 50 -17.95 4.75 -6.22
N LEU A 51 -18.23 4.07 -7.35
CA LEU A 51 -17.35 3.04 -7.90
C LEU A 51 -15.92 3.54 -8.19
N VAL A 52 -15.79 4.84 -8.49
CA VAL A 52 -14.50 5.44 -8.87
C VAL A 52 -13.81 6.11 -7.69
N THR A 53 -14.55 6.75 -6.78
CA THR A 53 -13.93 7.68 -5.80
C THR A 53 -14.01 7.22 -4.35
N GLU A 54 -14.98 6.40 -3.97
CA GLU A 54 -15.33 6.25 -2.55
C GLU A 54 -14.74 5.03 -1.81
N PRO A 55 -14.45 3.88 -2.41
CA PRO A 55 -13.78 2.83 -1.66
C PRO A 55 -12.36 3.26 -1.29
N VAL A 56 -12.25 3.97 -0.17
CA VAL A 56 -11.02 4.66 0.31
C VAL A 56 -9.78 3.77 0.30
N HIS A 57 -9.93 2.48 0.60
CA HIS A 57 -8.81 1.54 0.58
C HIS A 57 -8.37 1.14 -0.84
N MET A 58 -9.23 1.28 -1.88
CA MET A 58 -8.90 0.85 -3.25
C MET A 58 -8.02 1.82 -4.04
N TRP A 59 -7.67 2.98 -3.48
CA TRP A 59 -6.74 3.92 -4.10
C TRP A 59 -5.42 3.26 -4.55
N TYR A 60 -4.97 2.23 -3.83
CA TYR A 60 -3.76 1.49 -4.19
C TYR A 60 -3.86 0.78 -5.56
N ILE A 61 -5.05 0.41 -5.99
CA ILE A 61 -5.25 -0.18 -7.33
C ILE A 61 -4.89 0.83 -8.42
N TYR A 62 -5.28 2.11 -8.25
CA TYR A 62 -4.87 3.17 -9.17
C TYR A 62 -3.35 3.35 -9.20
N THR A 63 -2.72 3.35 -8.02
CA THR A 63 -1.26 3.40 -7.91
C THR A 63 -0.60 2.20 -8.59
N ALA A 64 -1.14 1.00 -8.41
CA ALA A 64 -0.62 -0.20 -9.07
C ALA A 64 -0.76 -0.14 -10.60
N VAL A 65 -1.88 0.36 -11.12
CA VAL A 65 -2.09 0.58 -12.56
C VAL A 65 -1.09 1.60 -13.10
N PHE A 66 -0.89 2.72 -12.39
CA PHE A 66 0.12 3.71 -12.74
C PHE A 66 1.54 3.09 -12.78
N LEU A 67 1.92 2.35 -11.73
CA LEU A 67 3.22 1.67 -11.68
C LEU A 67 3.37 0.65 -12.82
N TYR A 68 2.31 -0.06 -13.20
CA TYR A 68 2.34 -0.95 -14.37
C TYR A 68 2.57 -0.18 -15.67
N ALA A 69 1.90 0.95 -15.85
CA ALA A 69 2.04 1.78 -17.03
C ALA A 69 3.48 2.30 -17.21
N ILE A 70 4.14 2.71 -16.13
CA ILE A 70 5.53 3.21 -16.19
C ILE A 70 6.59 2.10 -16.10
N THR A 71 6.21 0.84 -15.83
CA THR A 71 7.15 -0.28 -15.68
C THR A 71 8.10 -0.45 -16.88
N PRO A 72 7.69 -0.30 -18.16
CA PRO A 72 8.64 -0.42 -19.28
C PRO A 72 9.74 0.64 -19.24
N LEU A 73 9.41 1.88 -18.88
CA LEU A 73 10.39 2.96 -18.75
C LEU A 73 11.36 2.68 -17.60
N LEU A 74 10.81 2.28 -16.44
CA LEU A 74 11.63 1.91 -15.29
C LEU A 74 12.49 0.67 -15.58
N TYR A 75 11.99 -0.27 -16.38
CA TYR A 75 12.76 -1.45 -16.78
C TYR A 75 14.00 -1.04 -17.59
N VAL A 76 13.86 -0.17 -18.59
CA VAL A 76 14.99 0.32 -19.39
C VAL A 76 16.02 1.00 -18.49
N PHE A 77 15.57 1.89 -17.60
CA PHE A 77 16.46 2.53 -16.61
C PHE A 77 17.16 1.47 -15.74
N CYS A 78 16.43 0.56 -15.12
CA CYS A 78 16.97 -0.45 -14.21
C CYS A 78 17.93 -1.43 -14.90
N ALA A 79 17.71 -1.74 -16.20
CA ALA A 79 18.56 -2.63 -16.96
C ALA A 79 19.96 -2.03 -17.25
N HIS A 80 20.00 -0.73 -17.52
CA HIS A 80 21.21 -0.04 -17.99
C HIS A 80 21.87 0.84 -16.91
N ALA A 81 21.16 1.22 -15.86
CA ALA A 81 21.69 2.07 -14.80
C ALA A 81 22.83 1.40 -14.03
N THR A 82 23.92 2.13 -13.84
CA THR A 82 24.97 1.78 -12.88
C THR A 82 24.41 1.90 -11.45
N ARG A 83 25.11 1.28 -10.49
CA ARG A 83 24.71 1.37 -9.09
C ARG A 83 24.58 2.82 -8.60
N ARG A 84 25.56 3.68 -8.95
CA ARG A 84 25.56 5.10 -8.57
C ARG A 84 24.37 5.87 -9.17
N GLN A 85 24.04 5.62 -10.45
CA GLN A 85 22.88 6.25 -11.09
C GLN A 85 21.58 5.81 -10.44
N TYR A 86 21.49 4.55 -10.04
CA TYR A 86 20.32 4.02 -9.35
C TYR A 86 20.15 4.63 -7.96
N GLU A 87 21.25 4.72 -7.19
CA GLU A 87 21.26 5.36 -5.89
C GLU A 87 20.92 6.86 -5.99
N TYR A 88 21.45 7.55 -7.00
CA TYR A 88 21.09 8.95 -7.27
C TYR A 88 19.59 9.11 -7.57
N ALA A 89 19.03 8.26 -8.43
CA ALA A 89 17.61 8.31 -8.74
C ALA A 89 16.74 8.06 -7.49
N MET A 90 17.11 7.10 -6.64
CA MET A 90 16.41 6.87 -5.37
C MET A 90 16.53 8.07 -4.42
N LEU A 91 17.68 8.72 -4.35
CA LEU A 91 17.88 9.92 -3.53
C LEU A 91 16.99 11.07 -4.01
N VAL A 92 16.93 11.31 -5.32
CA VAL A 92 16.05 12.33 -5.92
C VAL A 92 14.58 12.01 -5.63
N LEU A 93 14.16 10.76 -5.83
CA LEU A 93 12.78 10.33 -5.55
C LEU A 93 12.44 10.39 -4.06
N PHE A 94 13.39 10.13 -3.19
CA PHE A 94 13.21 10.30 -1.74
C PHE A 94 13.04 11.78 -1.37
N GLY A 95 13.85 12.66 -1.92
CA GLY A 95 13.72 14.10 -1.72
C GLY A 95 12.36 14.62 -2.21
N LEU A 96 11.99 14.29 -3.44
CA LEU A 96 10.78 14.78 -4.09
C LEU A 96 9.49 14.07 -3.62
N GLY A 97 9.56 12.79 -3.32
CA GLY A 97 8.38 11.97 -3.00
C GLY A 97 8.15 11.76 -1.50
N SER A 98 9.15 12.01 -0.67
CA SER A 98 9.02 11.77 0.78
C SER A 98 9.32 13.02 1.60
N VAL A 99 10.49 13.60 1.42
CA VAL A 99 10.89 14.79 2.19
C VAL A 99 10.02 15.99 1.81
N TYR A 100 9.80 16.22 0.51
CA TYR A 100 8.92 17.29 0.03
C TYR A 100 7.49 17.13 0.56
N GLU A 101 6.93 15.92 0.48
CA GLU A 101 5.56 15.66 0.97
C GLU A 101 5.43 15.94 2.47
N LEU A 102 6.43 15.54 3.27
CA LEU A 102 6.48 15.84 4.70
C LEU A 102 6.55 17.35 4.96
N MET A 103 7.40 18.06 4.23
CA MET A 103 7.55 19.52 4.34
C MET A 103 6.26 20.25 3.96
N HIS A 104 5.60 19.81 2.89
CA HIS A 104 4.32 20.36 2.45
C HIS A 104 3.23 20.15 3.50
N ALA A 105 3.14 18.96 4.07
CA ALA A 105 2.15 18.63 5.09
C ALA A 105 2.35 19.38 6.42
N THR A 106 3.59 19.82 6.71
CA THR A 106 3.91 20.60 7.93
C THR A 106 3.95 22.09 7.70
N ALA A 107 3.75 22.56 6.46
CA ALA A 107 3.98 23.95 6.04
C ALA A 107 5.38 24.50 6.44
N MET A 108 6.36 23.59 6.60
CA MET A 108 7.75 23.99 6.84
C MET A 108 8.32 24.63 5.57
N PHE A 109 9.04 25.74 5.75
CA PHE A 109 9.69 26.46 4.64
C PHE A 109 8.74 26.91 3.52
N PRO A 110 7.79 27.85 3.79
CA PRO A 110 6.75 28.28 2.83
C PRO A 110 7.32 28.72 1.45
N THR A 111 8.46 29.40 1.45
CA THR A 111 9.12 29.84 0.20
C THR A 111 9.59 28.65 -0.65
N LEU A 112 10.12 27.59 -0.01
CA LEU A 112 10.54 26.38 -0.73
C LEU A 112 9.31 25.63 -1.28
N MET A 113 8.19 25.65 -0.55
CA MET A 113 6.91 25.12 -1.03
C MET A 113 6.44 25.81 -2.29
N LEU A 114 6.47 27.13 -2.31
CA LEU A 114 6.08 27.91 -3.49
C LEU A 114 6.94 27.56 -4.72
N ILE A 115 8.25 27.35 -4.54
CA ILE A 115 9.14 26.91 -5.62
C ILE A 115 8.72 25.51 -6.12
N ALA A 116 8.45 24.60 -5.23
CA ALA A 116 8.08 23.23 -5.57
C ALA A 116 6.69 23.13 -6.22
N GLU A 117 5.73 23.94 -5.80
CA GLU A 117 4.42 24.09 -6.44
C GLU A 117 4.57 24.61 -7.88
N ASN A 118 5.40 25.63 -8.07
CA ASN A 118 5.72 26.16 -9.41
C ASN A 118 6.46 25.14 -10.29
N ALA A 119 7.20 24.19 -9.69
CA ALA A 119 7.85 23.11 -10.40
C ALA A 119 6.87 21.96 -10.79
N HIS A 120 5.58 22.07 -10.44
CA HIS A 120 4.52 21.08 -10.75
C HIS A 120 4.94 19.66 -10.44
N LEU A 121 5.52 19.44 -9.24
CA LEU A 121 5.98 18.11 -8.83
C LEU A 121 4.79 17.12 -8.74
N PRO A 122 4.80 16.03 -9.52
CA PRO A 122 3.64 15.16 -9.63
C PRO A 122 3.43 14.30 -8.39
N TRP A 123 2.17 14.10 -8.04
CA TRP A 123 1.74 13.09 -7.09
C TRP A 123 2.19 11.70 -7.54
N GLY A 124 2.54 10.83 -6.60
CA GLY A 124 2.89 9.44 -6.89
C GLY A 124 4.38 9.15 -7.06
N VAL A 125 5.24 10.17 -7.08
CA VAL A 125 6.71 9.99 -7.17
C VAL A 125 7.24 9.13 -6.03
N GLY A 126 6.69 9.24 -4.82
CA GLY A 126 7.06 8.43 -3.66
C GLY A 126 6.81 6.93 -3.86
N PHE A 127 5.78 6.55 -4.61
CA PHE A 127 5.52 5.12 -4.89
C PHE A 127 6.50 4.53 -5.91
N VAL A 128 7.01 5.35 -6.83
CA VAL A 128 8.11 4.95 -7.73
C VAL A 128 9.37 4.65 -6.93
N LEU A 129 9.64 5.43 -5.87
CA LEU A 129 10.76 5.17 -4.95
C LEU A 129 10.66 3.76 -4.35
N PHE A 130 9.52 3.35 -3.79
CA PHE A 130 9.35 1.99 -3.24
C PHE A 130 9.56 0.91 -4.29
N TYR A 131 9.11 1.15 -5.51
CA TYR A 131 9.27 0.22 -6.61
C TYR A 131 10.74 0.04 -7.00
N LEU A 132 11.50 1.13 -7.09
CA LEU A 132 12.94 1.10 -7.33
C LEU A 132 13.70 0.52 -6.14
N LEU A 133 13.34 0.89 -4.92
CA LEU A 133 13.98 0.38 -3.69
C LEU A 133 13.92 -1.15 -3.62
N GLY A 134 12.76 -1.75 -3.91
CA GLY A 134 12.63 -3.20 -4.00
C GLY A 134 13.54 -3.81 -5.08
N GLY A 135 13.63 -3.15 -6.24
CA GLY A 135 14.55 -3.53 -7.33
C GLY A 135 16.03 -3.45 -6.93
N TYR A 136 16.40 -2.37 -6.25
CA TYR A 136 17.78 -2.15 -5.75
C TYR A 136 18.20 -3.23 -4.74
N LEU A 137 17.41 -3.44 -3.70
CA LEU A 137 17.72 -4.40 -2.65
C LEU A 137 17.78 -5.84 -3.15
N ARG A 138 17.07 -6.14 -4.24
CA ARG A 138 17.13 -7.44 -4.90
C ARG A 138 18.36 -7.60 -5.81
N ARG A 139 18.79 -6.52 -6.46
CA ARG A 139 19.89 -6.54 -7.45
C ARG A 139 21.26 -6.50 -6.78
N TRP A 140 21.44 -5.68 -5.76
CA TRP A 140 22.72 -5.48 -5.07
C TRP A 140 22.64 -5.98 -3.64
N SER A 141 23.51 -6.94 -3.31
CA SER A 141 23.70 -7.37 -1.93
C SER A 141 24.33 -6.26 -1.11
N LEU A 142 23.77 -5.99 0.05
CA LEU A 142 24.36 -5.08 1.03
C LEU A 142 25.34 -5.83 1.92
N SER A 143 26.49 -5.19 2.21
CA SER A 143 27.42 -5.68 3.23
C SER A 143 26.73 -5.77 4.61
N GLY A 144 27.33 -6.51 5.53
CA GLY A 144 26.81 -6.62 6.90
C GLY A 144 26.64 -5.25 7.56
N ALA A 145 27.63 -4.37 7.45
CA ALA A 145 27.60 -3.01 7.99
C ALA A 145 26.49 -2.16 7.35
N ALA A 146 26.38 -2.17 6.01
CA ALA A 146 25.32 -1.43 5.32
C ALA A 146 23.92 -1.94 5.68
N ALA A 147 23.76 -3.24 5.85
CA ALA A 147 22.49 -3.81 6.28
C ALA A 147 22.15 -3.44 7.73
N ALA A 148 23.14 -3.42 8.62
CA ALA A 148 22.94 -2.97 10.00
C ALA A 148 22.47 -1.50 10.05
N VAL A 149 23.03 -0.63 9.20
CA VAL A 149 22.55 0.76 9.06
C VAL A 149 21.10 0.79 8.59
N VAL A 150 20.73 0.02 7.57
CA VAL A 150 19.34 -0.03 7.08
C VAL A 150 18.38 -0.50 8.17
N TYR A 151 18.75 -1.51 8.96
CA TYR A 151 17.93 -1.98 10.08
C TYR A 151 17.83 -0.94 11.20
N ALA A 152 18.93 -0.27 11.56
CA ALA A 152 18.90 0.78 12.57
C ALA A 152 18.03 1.96 12.13
N MET A 153 18.15 2.39 10.87
CA MET A 153 17.30 3.45 10.30
C MET A 153 15.83 3.02 10.22
N GLY A 154 15.55 1.76 9.90
CA GLY A 154 14.19 1.23 9.90
C GLY A 154 13.59 1.17 11.30
N ALA A 155 14.36 0.75 12.31
CA ALA A 155 13.92 0.77 13.71
C ALA A 155 13.66 2.20 14.20
N LEU A 156 14.54 3.16 13.85
CA LEU A 156 14.31 4.57 14.11
C LEU A 156 13.04 5.07 13.43
N GLY A 157 12.84 4.73 12.16
CA GLY A 157 11.62 5.08 11.41
C GLY A 157 10.34 4.55 12.08
N ALA A 158 10.34 3.29 12.52
CA ALA A 158 9.24 2.71 13.25
C ALA A 158 8.99 3.41 14.61
N ALA A 159 10.05 3.69 15.35
CA ALA A 159 9.97 4.44 16.60
C ALA A 159 9.41 5.87 16.39
N MET A 160 9.84 6.55 15.33
CA MET A 160 9.31 7.86 14.94
C MET A 160 7.82 7.77 14.57
N THR A 161 7.40 6.73 13.85
CA THR A 161 5.99 6.52 13.53
C THR A 161 5.16 6.40 14.81
N VAL A 162 5.56 5.57 15.75
CA VAL A 162 4.79 5.34 16.98
C VAL A 162 4.88 6.54 17.92
N ALA A 163 6.08 6.87 18.40
CA ALA A 163 6.27 7.90 19.42
C ALA A 163 5.93 9.29 18.90
N GLY A 164 6.31 9.60 17.64
CA GLY A 164 6.02 10.88 17.02
C GLY A 164 4.51 11.06 16.75
N SER A 165 3.82 10.04 16.25
CA SER A 165 2.36 10.12 16.04
C SER A 165 1.63 10.32 17.38
N LEU A 166 2.02 9.60 18.45
CA LEU A 166 1.46 9.78 19.78
C LEU A 166 1.71 11.21 20.30
N ALA A 167 2.92 11.74 20.11
CA ALA A 167 3.27 13.09 20.56
C ALA A 167 2.48 14.17 19.81
N LEU A 168 2.26 13.98 18.49
CA LEU A 168 1.53 14.92 17.64
C LEU A 168 0.01 14.82 17.78
N SER A 169 -0.52 13.69 18.25
CA SER A 169 -1.96 13.41 18.35
C SER A 169 -2.59 13.86 19.66
N ARG A 170 -1.92 14.70 20.45
CA ARG A 170 -2.44 15.17 21.77
C ARG A 170 -3.75 15.96 21.70
N GLY A 171 -4.04 16.61 20.58
CA GLY A 171 -5.26 17.38 20.32
C GLY A 171 -6.23 16.75 19.33
N GLY A 172 -5.94 15.54 18.84
CA GLY A 172 -6.69 14.83 17.81
C GLY A 172 -5.75 13.98 16.98
N LEU A 173 -6.30 13.05 16.19
CA LEU A 173 -5.51 12.17 15.35
C LEU A 173 -4.65 12.95 14.35
N ASN A 174 -3.34 12.76 14.40
CA ASN A 174 -2.38 13.34 13.46
C ASN A 174 -1.71 12.25 12.64
N GLU A 175 -1.97 12.23 11.33
CA GLU A 175 -1.53 11.19 10.40
C GLU A 175 -0.17 11.46 9.74
N LEU A 176 0.50 12.56 10.09
CA LEU A 176 1.70 13.04 9.42
C LEU A 176 2.79 11.98 9.29
N LEU A 177 3.08 11.26 10.37
CA LEU A 177 4.19 10.30 10.43
C LEU A 177 3.83 8.88 10.00
N PHE A 178 2.56 8.61 9.69
CA PHE A 178 2.17 7.32 9.08
C PHE A 178 1.57 7.46 7.68
N ARG A 179 1.73 8.61 7.05
CA ARG A 179 1.48 8.73 5.60
C ARG A 179 2.37 7.78 4.82
N TYR A 180 1.84 7.23 3.76
CA TYR A 180 2.47 6.14 2.98
C TYR A 180 3.90 6.45 2.50
N THR A 181 4.18 7.70 2.14
CA THR A 181 5.45 8.15 1.59
C THR A 181 6.32 8.94 2.58
N SER A 182 5.89 9.08 3.84
CA SER A 182 6.70 9.74 4.87
C SER A 182 8.08 9.10 5.00
N PRO A 183 9.15 9.89 5.24
CA PRO A 183 10.53 9.40 5.27
C PRO A 183 10.75 8.25 6.27
N ASN A 184 10.15 8.33 7.45
CA ASN A 184 10.19 7.27 8.47
C ASN A 184 9.54 5.96 7.98
N VAL A 185 8.45 6.05 7.21
CA VAL A 185 7.78 4.88 6.60
C VAL A 185 8.64 4.27 5.50
N VAL A 186 9.30 5.10 4.67
CA VAL A 186 10.25 4.61 3.65
C VAL A 186 11.41 3.85 4.28
N LEU A 187 12.00 4.38 5.35
CA LEU A 187 13.10 3.72 6.06
C LEU A 187 12.65 2.38 6.68
N THR A 188 11.48 2.37 7.30
CA THR A 188 10.88 1.15 7.85
C THR A 188 10.62 0.12 6.75
N ALA A 189 10.06 0.52 5.63
CA ALA A 189 9.80 -0.35 4.49
C ALA A 189 11.07 -0.93 3.87
N ALA A 190 12.16 -0.14 3.81
CA ALA A 190 13.48 -0.61 3.37
C ALA A 190 14.01 -1.73 4.27
N ALA A 191 13.92 -1.56 5.58
CA ALA A 191 14.37 -2.57 6.55
C ALA A 191 13.53 -3.85 6.47
N PHE A 192 12.20 -3.73 6.40
CA PHE A 192 11.30 -4.88 6.21
C PHE A 192 11.58 -5.62 4.90
N THR A 193 11.73 -4.89 3.80
CA THR A 193 12.04 -5.50 2.50
C THR A 193 13.36 -6.26 2.55
N LEU A 194 14.40 -5.65 3.12
CA LEU A 194 15.71 -6.29 3.28
C LEU A 194 15.63 -7.54 4.18
N PHE A 195 14.86 -7.48 5.27
CA PHE A 195 14.63 -8.60 6.16
C PHE A 195 14.02 -9.78 5.41
N PHE A 196 12.92 -9.59 4.70
CA PHE A 196 12.26 -10.67 3.97
C PHE A 196 13.09 -11.19 2.79
N LEU A 197 13.89 -10.35 2.12
CA LEU A 197 14.81 -10.79 1.09
C LEU A 197 15.94 -11.68 1.62
N ARG A 198 16.33 -11.49 2.89
CA ARG A 198 17.36 -12.30 3.57
C ARG A 198 16.80 -13.53 4.28
N LEU A 199 15.50 -13.52 4.54
CA LEU A 199 14.84 -14.62 5.22
C LEU A 199 14.78 -15.84 4.30
N ARG A 200 15.46 -16.91 4.70
CA ARG A 200 15.44 -18.20 3.99
C ARG A 200 14.24 -19.01 4.48
N LEU A 201 13.12 -18.84 3.83
CA LEU A 201 11.94 -19.65 4.10
C LEU A 201 12.00 -20.93 3.24
N PRO A 202 11.65 -22.10 3.80
CA PRO A 202 11.51 -23.31 3.02
C PRO A 202 10.38 -23.12 1.99
N GLU A 203 10.54 -23.69 0.80
CA GLU A 203 9.49 -23.71 -0.18
C GLU A 203 8.28 -24.46 0.37
N SER A 204 7.17 -23.77 0.50
CA SER A 204 5.93 -24.31 1.03
C SER A 204 4.78 -24.04 0.08
N ARG A 205 4.11 -25.09 -0.36
CA ARG A 205 2.89 -24.99 -1.16
C ARG A 205 1.81 -24.15 -0.46
N ARG A 206 1.66 -24.34 0.88
CA ARG A 206 0.68 -23.59 1.69
C ARG A 206 1.00 -22.09 1.70
N LEU A 207 2.28 -21.74 1.85
CA LEU A 207 2.71 -20.33 1.80
C LEU A 207 2.46 -19.72 0.42
N GLY A 208 2.72 -20.48 -0.65
CA GLY A 208 2.41 -20.04 -2.01
C GLY A 208 0.91 -19.88 -2.28
N GLU A 209 0.06 -20.71 -1.70
CA GLU A 209 -1.40 -20.59 -1.76
C GLU A 209 -1.87 -19.37 -0.98
N ALA A 210 -1.39 -19.14 0.24
CA ALA A 210 -1.69 -17.97 1.04
C ALA A 210 -1.25 -16.67 0.33
N ALA A 211 -0.06 -16.65 -0.26
CA ALA A 211 0.43 -15.49 -1.00
C ALA A 211 -0.45 -15.13 -2.22
N ARG A 212 -1.06 -16.11 -2.88
CA ARG A 212 -2.02 -15.86 -3.96
C ARG A 212 -3.35 -15.26 -3.49
N CYS A 213 -3.71 -15.48 -2.23
CA CYS A 213 -4.94 -14.97 -1.64
C CYS A 213 -4.82 -13.56 -1.05
N THR A 214 -3.61 -12.95 -1.05
CA THR A 214 -3.38 -11.63 -0.43
C THR A 214 -4.21 -10.50 -1.07
N LEU A 215 -4.47 -10.55 -2.37
CA LEU A 215 -5.37 -9.61 -3.04
C LEU A 215 -6.79 -9.74 -2.48
N GLY A 216 -7.29 -10.96 -2.30
CA GLY A 216 -8.61 -11.18 -1.72
C GLY A 216 -8.69 -10.72 -0.27
N VAL A 217 -7.64 -10.91 0.52
CA VAL A 217 -7.56 -10.35 1.89
C VAL A 217 -7.65 -8.83 1.85
N TYR A 218 -6.88 -8.19 0.97
CA TYR A 218 -6.92 -6.73 0.78
C TYR A 218 -8.32 -6.22 0.39
N LEU A 219 -9.04 -6.96 -0.42
CA LEU A 219 -10.37 -6.58 -0.86
C LEU A 219 -11.48 -6.89 0.16
N LEU A 220 -11.31 -7.93 0.98
CA LEU A 220 -12.32 -8.38 1.94
C LEU A 220 -12.25 -7.71 3.31
N HIS A 221 -11.04 -7.34 3.78
CA HIS A 221 -10.87 -6.91 5.17
C HIS A 221 -11.73 -5.70 5.56
N PRO A 222 -11.89 -4.64 4.73
CA PRO A 222 -12.72 -3.52 5.15
C PRO A 222 -14.22 -3.89 5.18
N LEU A 223 -14.67 -4.77 4.27
CA LEU A 223 -16.05 -5.24 4.31
C LEU A 223 -16.34 -5.99 5.62
N LEU A 224 -15.42 -6.84 6.07
CA LEU A 224 -15.56 -7.55 7.35
C LEU A 224 -15.53 -6.58 8.54
N ILE A 225 -14.74 -5.51 8.47
CA ILE A 225 -14.75 -4.43 9.47
C ILE A 225 -16.12 -3.75 9.51
N MET A 226 -16.65 -3.35 8.36
CA MET A 226 -17.97 -2.71 8.23
C MET A 226 -19.08 -3.62 8.79
N ILE A 227 -19.06 -4.90 8.42
CA ILE A 227 -20.03 -5.89 8.93
C ILE A 227 -19.92 -6.00 10.46
N ALA A 228 -18.71 -6.12 11.00
CA ALA A 228 -18.49 -6.24 12.44
C ALA A 228 -18.93 -4.97 13.20
N GLN A 229 -18.73 -3.80 12.63
CA GLN A 229 -19.23 -2.52 13.18
C GLN A 229 -20.76 -2.46 13.15
N HIS A 230 -21.38 -2.79 12.01
CA HIS A 230 -22.83 -2.82 11.88
C HIS A 230 -23.52 -3.80 12.86
N LEU A 231 -22.89 -4.95 13.11
CA LEU A 231 -23.38 -5.94 14.08
C LEU A 231 -23.04 -5.62 15.54
N GLY A 232 -22.36 -4.51 15.82
CA GLY A 232 -21.95 -4.14 17.20
C GLY A 232 -20.97 -5.12 17.84
N ILE A 233 -20.29 -5.98 17.07
CA ILE A 233 -19.37 -7.00 17.60
C ILE A 233 -18.18 -6.37 18.33
N TRP A 234 -17.88 -5.10 18.04
CA TRP A 234 -16.72 -4.39 18.54
C TRP A 234 -17.06 -3.48 19.73
N GLU A 235 -18.29 -3.47 20.17
CA GLU A 235 -18.79 -2.71 21.30
C GLU A 235 -19.45 -3.64 22.34
N PRO A 236 -19.36 -3.35 23.66
CA PRO A 236 -18.51 -2.34 24.29
C PRO A 236 -17.03 -2.76 24.33
N GLU A 237 -16.12 -1.79 24.45
CA GLU A 237 -14.69 -2.07 24.60
C GLU A 237 -14.39 -2.55 26.03
N THR A 238 -14.51 -3.84 26.25
CA THR A 238 -14.18 -4.48 27.52
C THR A 238 -12.68 -4.78 27.68
N LEU A 239 -11.95 -4.78 26.56
CA LEU A 239 -10.51 -5.03 26.53
C LEU A 239 -9.71 -3.75 26.36
N SER A 240 -8.53 -3.69 26.98
CA SER A 240 -7.56 -2.62 26.69
C SER A 240 -7.29 -2.53 25.19
N LEU A 241 -7.23 -1.32 24.64
CA LEU A 241 -6.96 -1.07 23.21
C LEU A 241 -5.68 -1.75 22.72
N TRP A 242 -4.66 -1.87 23.57
CA TRP A 242 -3.41 -2.58 23.27
C TRP A 242 -3.59 -4.07 22.97
N ILE A 243 -4.64 -4.68 23.50
CA ILE A 243 -5.00 -6.08 23.25
C ILE A 243 -6.09 -6.14 22.18
N ALA A 244 -7.09 -5.27 22.27
CA ALA A 244 -8.25 -5.27 21.38
C ALA A 244 -7.83 -5.06 19.91
N ILE A 245 -6.97 -4.06 19.63
CA ILE A 245 -6.56 -3.75 18.25
C ILE A 245 -5.80 -4.90 17.58
N PRO A 246 -4.74 -5.48 18.17
CA PRO A 246 -4.06 -6.63 17.57
C PRO A 246 -4.96 -7.85 17.40
N LEU A 247 -5.83 -8.13 18.37
CA LEU A 247 -6.76 -9.26 18.31
C LEU A 247 -7.78 -9.09 17.17
N ARG A 248 -8.37 -7.90 17.06
CA ARG A 248 -9.30 -7.55 15.98
C ARG A 248 -8.62 -7.64 14.62
N ALA A 249 -7.42 -7.09 14.49
CA ALA A 249 -6.63 -7.17 13.26
C ALA A 249 -6.32 -8.62 12.87
N ALA A 250 -5.92 -9.46 13.83
CA ALA A 250 -5.67 -10.88 13.60
C ALA A 250 -6.94 -11.62 13.19
N ALA A 251 -8.09 -11.33 13.83
CA ALA A 251 -9.37 -11.94 13.50
C ALA A 251 -9.82 -11.55 12.08
N VAL A 252 -9.77 -10.26 11.73
CA VAL A 252 -10.11 -9.77 10.39
C VAL A 252 -9.19 -10.38 9.34
N PHE A 253 -7.88 -10.45 9.60
CA PHE A 253 -6.94 -11.08 8.69
C PHE A 253 -7.25 -12.57 8.49
N ALA A 254 -7.48 -13.32 9.56
CA ALA A 254 -7.78 -14.74 9.49
C ALA A 254 -9.09 -15.02 8.73
N LEU A 255 -10.15 -14.26 9.02
CA LEU A 255 -11.43 -14.37 8.34
C LEU A 255 -11.34 -13.98 6.86
N SER A 256 -10.64 -12.89 6.55
CA SER A 256 -10.39 -12.46 5.17
C SER A 256 -9.59 -13.51 4.39
N MET A 257 -8.58 -14.11 5.02
CA MET A 257 -7.78 -15.16 4.41
C MET A 257 -8.61 -16.41 4.15
N LEU A 258 -9.41 -16.84 5.13
CA LEU A 258 -10.31 -17.99 4.99
C LEU A 258 -11.33 -17.73 3.86
N ALA A 259 -11.98 -16.59 3.86
CA ALA A 259 -12.94 -16.21 2.82
C ALA A 259 -12.28 -16.16 1.44
N SER A 260 -11.08 -15.56 1.32
CA SER A 260 -10.33 -15.53 0.07
C SER A 260 -9.96 -16.93 -0.43
N LEU A 261 -9.53 -17.83 0.47
CA LEU A 261 -9.26 -19.23 0.15
C LEU A 261 -10.51 -19.96 -0.34
N LEU A 262 -11.66 -19.75 0.30
CA LEU A 262 -12.93 -20.36 -0.11
C LEU A 262 -13.38 -19.83 -1.48
N LEU A 263 -13.35 -18.51 -1.68
CA LEU A 263 -13.70 -17.88 -2.96
C LEU A 263 -12.77 -18.33 -4.10
N SER A 264 -11.50 -18.56 -3.79
CA SER A 264 -10.51 -19.04 -4.78
C SER A 264 -10.79 -20.45 -5.31
N ARG A 265 -11.63 -21.25 -4.62
CA ARG A 265 -12.04 -22.59 -5.08
C ARG A 265 -13.07 -22.53 -6.21
N ALA A 266 -13.89 -21.46 -6.27
CA ALA A 266 -14.85 -21.27 -7.34
C ALA A 266 -14.18 -20.58 -8.55
N PRO A 267 -14.21 -21.17 -9.77
CA PRO A 267 -13.41 -20.69 -10.91
C PRO A 267 -13.75 -19.26 -11.36
N LEU A 268 -14.99 -18.82 -11.20
CA LEU A 268 -15.43 -17.46 -11.49
C LEU A 268 -14.92 -16.47 -10.42
N LEU A 269 -15.13 -16.80 -9.14
CA LEU A 269 -14.78 -15.94 -8.00
C LEU A 269 -13.26 -15.85 -7.80
N ARG A 270 -12.53 -16.91 -8.15
CA ARG A 270 -11.06 -16.90 -8.12
C ARG A 270 -10.47 -15.73 -8.92
N LYS A 271 -11.09 -15.36 -10.04
CA LYS A 271 -10.61 -14.23 -10.86
C LYS A 271 -10.74 -12.87 -10.15
N LEU A 272 -11.58 -12.78 -9.12
CA LEU A 272 -11.85 -11.56 -8.35
C LEU A 272 -11.01 -11.45 -7.07
N VAL A 273 -10.37 -12.54 -6.63
CA VAL A 273 -9.64 -12.58 -5.34
C VAL A 273 -8.18 -13.05 -5.44
N SER A 274 -7.73 -13.50 -6.62
CA SER A 274 -6.37 -14.02 -6.80
C SER A 274 -5.71 -13.62 -8.11
#